data_5939e770e3f06e6fbf793328025246c6
#
_entry.id   5939e770e3f06e6fbf793328025246c6
#
_cell.length_a   1.000
_cell.length_b   1.000
_cell.length_c   1.000
_cell.angle_alpha   90.00
_cell.angle_beta   90.00
_cell.angle_gamma   90.00
#
_symmetry.space_group_name_H-M   'P 1'
#
loop_
_entity.id
_entity.type
_entity.pdbx_description
1 polymer ?
#
loop_
_entity_poly.entity_id
_entity_poly.type
_entity_poly.pdbx_seq_one_letter_code
_entity_poly.pdbx_strand_id
1 'polypeptide(L)'
;NYIESSDTKSDIRVFLKGISASGVTQLNFYDPVDNWLSKRINSFSERMHLNMLETPYFINTNEDLSTFFRADKKSFFQTTFYKQQRLKHNVLMEKDGTPIGGKWTYDIDNRKKYPKAQQPPVIQFPQSSPYWEEAIKYVTAHFDDYPGILDSKRIYPITFEETNEWLARFL
;
A
#
# COMPACT_ATOMS: atom_id res chain seq x y z
N ASN A 1 3.51 19.49 -8.01
CA ASN A 1 4.93 19.81 -7.85
C ASN A 1 5.58 18.70 -7.02
N TYR A 2 6.69 18.16 -7.48
CA TYR A 2 7.55 17.25 -6.76
C TYR A 2 8.57 18.05 -5.95
N ILE A 3 8.92 17.56 -4.76
CA ILE A 3 9.97 18.15 -3.91
C ILE A 3 11.05 17.09 -3.76
N GLU A 4 12.25 17.43 -4.24
CA GLU A 4 13.40 16.54 -4.12
C GLU A 4 13.79 16.29 -2.66
N SER A 5 14.30 15.10 -2.37
CA SER A 5 14.72 14.72 -1.01
C SER A 5 15.85 15.60 -0.44
N SER A 6 16.65 16.21 -1.30
CA SER A 6 17.72 17.15 -0.96
C SER A 6 17.22 18.58 -0.68
N ASP A 7 15.98 18.93 -1.03
CA ASP A 7 15.38 20.23 -0.71
C ASP A 7 15.00 20.26 0.78
N THR A 8 15.27 21.37 1.45
CA THR A 8 14.86 21.57 2.85
C THR A 8 13.35 21.46 3.06
N LYS A 9 12.55 21.75 2.01
CA LYS A 9 11.10 21.59 2.00
C LYS A 9 10.63 20.12 1.96
N SER A 10 11.54 19.17 1.78
CA SER A 10 11.23 17.74 1.94
C SER A 10 10.84 17.39 3.37
N ASP A 11 11.29 18.17 4.36
CA ASP A 11 10.73 18.11 5.71
C ASP A 11 9.35 18.76 5.74
N ILE A 12 8.34 17.97 6.01
CA ILE A 12 6.93 18.41 6.04
C ILE A 12 6.70 19.63 6.95
N ARG A 13 7.47 19.78 8.03
CA ARG A 13 7.37 20.91 8.97
C ARG A 13 7.80 22.22 8.31
N VAL A 14 8.88 22.16 7.52
CA VAL A 14 9.39 23.32 6.76
C VAL A 14 8.41 23.67 5.64
N PHE A 15 7.92 22.65 4.93
CA PHE A 15 6.94 22.82 3.86
C PHE A 15 5.66 23.45 4.37
N LEU A 16 5.04 22.91 5.42
CA LEU A 16 3.78 23.44 6.00
C LEU A 16 3.94 24.85 6.56
N LYS A 17 5.09 25.16 7.18
CA LYS A 17 5.39 26.53 7.62
C LYS A 17 5.43 27.50 6.44
N GLY A 18 6.05 27.11 5.34
CA GLY A 18 6.15 27.91 4.13
C GLY A 18 4.79 28.20 3.49
N ILE A 19 3.96 27.17 3.27
CA ILE A 19 2.63 27.35 2.67
C ILE A 19 1.67 28.11 3.58
N SER A 20 1.74 27.93 4.91
CA SER A 20 0.98 28.73 5.86
C SER A 20 1.36 30.21 5.80
N ALA A 21 2.66 30.51 5.72
CA ALA A 21 3.17 31.88 5.59
C ALA A 21 2.79 32.53 4.26
N SER A 22 2.55 31.74 3.20
CA SER A 22 2.07 32.25 1.90
C SER A 22 0.57 32.50 1.84
N GLY A 23 -0.16 32.34 2.95
CA GLY A 23 -1.59 32.65 3.05
C GLY A 23 -2.52 31.47 2.73
N VAL A 24 -2.00 30.24 2.65
CA VAL A 24 -2.83 29.03 2.52
C VAL A 24 -3.59 28.81 3.83
N THR A 25 -4.91 28.78 3.74
CA THR A 25 -5.82 28.63 4.89
C THR A 25 -6.41 27.22 5.01
N GLN A 26 -6.30 26.40 3.98
CA GLN A 26 -6.83 25.03 3.98
C GLN A 26 -5.83 24.07 3.34
N LEU A 27 -5.63 22.92 3.98
CA LEU A 27 -4.83 21.80 3.48
C LEU A 27 -5.72 20.56 3.33
N ASN A 28 -5.82 20.05 2.11
CA ASN A 28 -6.41 18.75 1.84
C ASN A 28 -5.27 17.73 1.62
N PHE A 29 -5.31 16.62 2.34
CA PHE A 29 -4.27 15.61 2.25
C PHE A 29 -4.86 14.23 2.54
N TYR A 30 -4.26 13.19 1.97
CA TYR A 30 -4.60 11.83 2.33
C TYR A 30 -3.99 11.44 3.68
N ASP A 31 -4.70 10.59 4.43
CA ASP A 31 -4.14 9.98 5.64
C ASP A 31 -2.76 9.37 5.32
N PRO A 32 -1.68 9.88 5.90
CA PRO A 32 -0.33 9.43 5.59
C PRO A 32 -0.02 8.02 6.13
N VAL A 33 -0.93 7.45 6.96
CA VAL A 33 -0.76 6.14 7.61
C VAL A 33 0.56 6.04 8.42
N ASP A 34 1.04 7.19 8.87
CA ASP A 34 2.26 7.34 9.64
C ASP A 34 2.01 8.24 10.86
N ASN A 35 2.25 7.71 12.06
CA ASN A 35 1.98 8.42 13.31
C ASN A 35 2.82 9.70 13.49
N TRP A 36 4.08 9.68 13.05
CA TRP A 36 4.94 10.85 13.16
C TRP A 36 4.53 11.95 12.19
N LEU A 37 4.21 11.55 10.96
CA LEU A 37 3.77 12.48 9.93
C LEU A 37 2.42 13.09 10.29
N SER A 38 1.47 12.27 10.77
CA SER A 38 0.17 12.74 11.26
C SER A 38 0.32 13.77 12.38
N LYS A 39 1.18 13.52 13.36
CA LYS A 39 1.44 14.47 14.46
C LYS A 39 2.03 15.79 13.95
N ARG A 40 2.96 15.71 12.99
CA ARG A 40 3.58 16.91 12.39
C ARG A 40 2.56 17.73 11.61
N ILE A 41 1.69 17.08 10.83
CA ILE A 41 0.62 17.78 10.10
C ILE A 41 -0.37 18.40 11.08
N ASN A 42 -0.84 17.63 12.05
CA ASN A 42 -1.82 18.10 13.03
C ASN A 42 -1.34 19.28 13.88
N SER A 43 -0.02 19.46 14.06
CA SER A 43 0.53 20.63 14.75
C SER A 43 0.25 21.98 14.04
N PHE A 44 -0.25 21.94 12.81
CA PHE A 44 -0.64 23.13 12.05
C PHE A 44 -2.14 23.43 12.07
N SER A 45 -2.96 22.66 12.82
CA SER A 45 -4.41 22.83 12.90
C SER A 45 -4.87 24.22 13.38
N GLU A 46 -4.08 24.90 14.18
CA GLU A 46 -4.36 26.27 14.61
C GLU A 46 -4.07 27.33 13.53
N ARG A 47 -3.32 26.96 12.49
CA ARG A 47 -2.86 27.90 11.45
C ARG A 47 -3.61 27.75 10.14
N MET A 48 -4.15 26.55 9.88
CA MET A 48 -4.89 26.23 8.67
C MET A 48 -5.92 25.14 8.94
N HIS A 49 -7.01 25.16 8.18
CA HIS A 49 -8.00 24.09 8.20
C HIS A 49 -7.40 22.80 7.57
N LEU A 50 -7.39 21.74 8.35
CA LEU A 50 -6.86 20.44 7.92
C LEU A 50 -8.03 19.52 7.52
N ASN A 51 -8.07 19.13 6.25
CA ASN A 51 -9.04 18.17 5.73
C ASN A 51 -8.32 16.89 5.32
N MET A 52 -8.36 15.88 6.19
CA MET A 52 -7.77 14.57 5.93
C MET A 52 -8.76 13.71 5.14
N LEU A 53 -8.32 13.25 3.99
CA LEU A 53 -9.04 12.31 3.14
C LEU A 53 -8.60 10.87 3.48
N GLU A 54 -9.46 9.91 3.24
CA GLU A 54 -9.13 8.50 3.42
C GLU A 54 -7.98 8.07 2.49
N THR A 55 -7.08 7.26 3.02
CA THR A 55 -5.93 6.79 2.23
C THR A 55 -6.36 5.83 1.13
N PRO A 56 -5.82 5.98 -0.10
CA PRO A 56 -6.05 5.03 -1.18
C PRO A 56 -5.18 3.75 -1.07
N TYR A 57 -4.32 3.65 -0.07
CA TYR A 57 -3.38 2.52 0.08
C TYR A 57 -4.04 1.23 0.59
N PHE A 58 -5.24 1.32 1.17
CA PHE A 58 -5.96 0.18 1.72
C PHE A 58 -7.37 0.12 1.17
N ILE A 59 -7.87 -1.10 1.02
CA ILE A 59 -9.26 -1.36 0.55
C ILE A 59 -10.30 -1.14 1.65
N ASN A 60 -9.88 -1.05 2.91
CA ASN A 60 -10.74 -0.79 4.04
C ASN A 60 -10.59 0.65 4.52
N THR A 61 -11.72 1.29 4.82
CA THR A 61 -11.77 2.59 5.47
C THR A 61 -11.53 2.45 6.98
N ASN A 62 -11.25 3.57 7.65
CA ASN A 62 -11.17 3.59 9.11
C ASN A 62 -12.50 3.18 9.76
N GLU A 63 -13.64 3.49 9.15
CA GLU A 63 -14.96 3.07 9.59
C GLU A 63 -15.10 1.55 9.51
N ASP A 64 -14.71 0.93 8.39
CA ASP A 64 -14.69 -0.53 8.24
C ASP A 64 -13.87 -1.22 9.32
N LEU A 65 -12.69 -0.68 9.61
CA LEU A 65 -11.80 -1.24 10.61
C LEU A 65 -12.37 -1.08 12.02
N SER A 66 -13.00 0.04 12.34
CA SER A 66 -13.57 0.33 13.65
C SER A 66 -14.69 -0.65 14.03
N THR A 67 -15.45 -1.17 13.09
CA THR A 67 -16.49 -2.16 13.32
C THR A 67 -15.94 -3.51 13.78
N PHE A 68 -14.76 -3.90 13.29
CA PHE A 68 -14.12 -5.15 13.68
C PHE A 68 -13.16 -4.98 14.87
N PHE A 69 -12.32 -3.94 14.85
CA PHE A 69 -11.29 -3.63 15.84
C PHE A 69 -11.82 -2.68 16.93
N ARG A 70 -12.93 -3.06 17.55
CA ARG A 70 -13.56 -2.24 18.60
C ARG A 70 -12.72 -2.22 19.88
N ALA A 71 -12.71 -1.10 20.58
CA ALA A 71 -11.95 -0.90 21.81
C ALA A 71 -12.40 -1.81 22.98
N ASP A 72 -13.67 -2.26 22.98
CA ASP A 72 -14.23 -3.17 23.98
C ASP A 72 -13.81 -4.63 23.78
N LYS A 73 -13.20 -4.98 22.64
CA LYS A 73 -12.83 -6.33 22.29
C LYS A 73 -11.41 -6.67 22.76
N LYS A 74 -11.28 -7.75 23.53
CA LYS A 74 -10.00 -8.16 24.14
C LYS A 74 -9.06 -8.93 23.19
N SER A 75 -9.60 -9.54 22.13
CA SER A 75 -8.80 -10.33 21.18
C SER A 75 -9.37 -10.25 19.78
N PHE A 76 -8.50 -10.35 18.80
CA PHE A 76 -8.84 -10.28 17.38
C PHE A 76 -8.28 -11.51 16.66
N PHE A 77 -9.14 -12.21 15.93
CA PHE A 77 -8.77 -13.38 15.17
C PHE A 77 -8.66 -13.01 13.68
N GLN A 78 -7.46 -13.09 13.14
CA GLN A 78 -7.16 -12.80 11.75
C GLN A 78 -8.07 -13.57 10.78
N THR A 79 -8.31 -14.86 11.03
CA THR A 79 -9.17 -15.68 10.17
C THR A 79 -10.60 -15.15 10.12
N THR A 80 -11.15 -14.63 11.23
CA THR A 80 -12.49 -14.04 11.25
C THR A 80 -12.55 -12.77 10.40
N PHE A 81 -11.56 -11.89 10.55
CA PHE A 81 -11.45 -10.68 9.72
C PHE A 81 -11.31 -11.04 8.24
N TYR A 82 -10.41 -11.96 7.91
CA TYR A 82 -10.20 -12.45 6.56
C TYR A 82 -11.48 -12.98 5.88
N LYS A 83 -12.27 -13.80 6.60
CA LYS A 83 -13.56 -14.29 6.09
C LYS A 83 -14.52 -13.14 5.78
N GLN A 84 -14.64 -12.17 6.69
CA GLN A 84 -15.48 -10.98 6.48
C GLN A 84 -15.02 -10.19 5.25
N GLN A 85 -13.71 -10.02 5.06
CA GLN A 85 -13.17 -9.31 3.90
C GLN A 85 -13.49 -10.04 2.59
N ARG A 86 -13.31 -11.36 2.55
CA ARG A 86 -13.66 -12.16 1.36
C ARG A 86 -15.13 -12.02 0.98
N LEU A 87 -16.02 -12.09 1.96
CA LEU A 87 -17.46 -11.88 1.75
C LEU A 87 -17.77 -10.46 1.27
N LYS A 88 -17.22 -9.44 1.95
CA LYS A 88 -17.44 -8.03 1.62
C LYS A 88 -17.01 -7.70 0.20
N HIS A 89 -15.84 -8.17 -0.21
CA HIS A 89 -15.25 -7.84 -1.51
C HIS A 89 -15.52 -8.89 -2.59
N ASN A 90 -16.26 -9.94 -2.26
CA ASN A 90 -16.59 -11.05 -3.16
C ASN A 90 -15.35 -11.69 -3.82
N VAL A 91 -14.26 -11.86 -3.05
CA VAL A 91 -12.99 -12.41 -3.55
C VAL A 91 -12.96 -13.91 -3.35
N LEU A 92 -12.81 -14.67 -4.45
CA LEU A 92 -12.78 -16.13 -4.48
C LEU A 92 -14.02 -16.76 -3.80
N MET A 93 -15.19 -16.23 -4.11
CA MET A 93 -16.48 -16.69 -3.59
C MET A 93 -17.34 -17.28 -4.70
N GLU A 94 -18.05 -18.34 -4.38
CA GLU A 94 -19.13 -18.88 -5.21
C GLU A 94 -20.38 -18.00 -5.11
N LYS A 95 -21.29 -18.17 -6.04
CA LYS A 95 -22.56 -17.40 -6.07
C LYS A 95 -23.45 -17.60 -4.84
N ASP A 96 -23.31 -18.73 -4.17
CA ASP A 96 -24.05 -19.06 -2.95
C ASP A 96 -23.40 -18.53 -1.66
N GLY A 97 -22.28 -17.79 -1.78
CA GLY A 97 -21.54 -17.24 -0.65
C GLY A 97 -20.58 -18.23 0.02
N THR A 98 -20.34 -19.38 -0.58
CA THR A 98 -19.32 -20.31 -0.11
C THR A 98 -17.95 -19.98 -0.73
N PRO A 99 -16.83 -20.33 -0.07
CA PRO A 99 -15.51 -20.09 -0.64
C PRO A 99 -15.20 -21.04 -1.78
N ILE A 100 -14.63 -20.55 -2.88
CA ILE A 100 -14.11 -21.38 -3.97
C ILE A 100 -13.15 -22.43 -3.38
N GLY A 101 -13.29 -23.68 -3.82
CA GLY A 101 -12.53 -24.80 -3.30
C GLY A 101 -12.99 -25.33 -1.93
N GLY A 102 -14.15 -24.87 -1.43
CA GLY A 102 -14.81 -25.38 -0.23
C GLY A 102 -14.11 -25.07 1.09
N LYS A 103 -13.01 -24.29 1.08
CA LYS A 103 -12.24 -23.94 2.29
C LYS A 103 -11.99 -22.45 2.38
N TRP A 104 -12.09 -21.92 3.60
CA TRP A 104 -11.80 -20.51 3.85
C TRP A 104 -10.32 -20.18 3.84
N THR A 105 -9.46 -21.14 4.20
CA THR A 105 -8.01 -20.95 4.28
C THR A 105 -7.28 -22.24 3.95
N TYR A 106 -6.13 -22.11 3.33
CA TYR A 106 -5.19 -23.19 2.99
C TYR A 106 -3.90 -23.08 3.81
N ASP A 107 -3.89 -22.27 4.87
CA ASP A 107 -2.69 -22.01 5.68
C ASP A 107 -2.05 -23.28 6.25
N ILE A 108 -2.85 -24.31 6.51
CA ILE A 108 -2.36 -25.62 6.94
C ILE A 108 -1.42 -26.27 5.91
N ASP A 109 -1.54 -25.90 4.64
CA ASP A 109 -0.72 -26.43 3.55
C ASP A 109 0.56 -25.62 3.35
N ASN A 110 0.66 -24.43 3.92
CA ASN A 110 1.76 -23.48 3.76
C ASN A 110 3.14 -24.04 4.16
N ARG A 111 3.18 -25.02 5.10
CA ARG A 111 4.41 -25.65 5.57
C ARG A 111 4.71 -27.00 4.92
N LYS A 112 3.89 -27.43 3.97
CA LYS A 112 4.13 -28.67 3.22
C LYS A 112 5.20 -28.44 2.17
N LYS A 113 5.97 -29.50 1.88
CA LYS A 113 6.89 -29.48 0.74
C LYS A 113 6.10 -29.40 -0.55
N TYR A 114 6.60 -28.63 -1.51
CA TYR A 114 6.02 -28.57 -2.85
C TYR A 114 6.04 -29.97 -3.48
N PRO A 115 4.92 -30.43 -4.08
CA PRO A 115 4.85 -31.77 -4.66
C PRO A 115 5.85 -31.92 -5.80
N LYS A 116 6.67 -32.97 -5.75
CA LYS A 116 7.72 -33.22 -6.76
C LYS A 116 7.19 -33.37 -8.20
N ALA A 117 5.95 -33.80 -8.34
CA ALA A 117 5.31 -34.02 -9.65
C ALA A 117 4.65 -32.73 -10.23
N GLN A 118 4.57 -31.65 -9.45
CA GLN A 118 4.00 -30.39 -9.92
C GLN A 118 5.09 -29.42 -10.32
N GLN A 119 4.90 -28.77 -11.46
CA GLN A 119 5.74 -27.65 -11.86
C GLN A 119 5.20 -26.37 -11.22
N PRO A 120 6.06 -25.48 -10.69
CA PRO A 120 5.64 -24.17 -10.22
C PRO A 120 4.96 -23.38 -11.35
N PRO A 121 3.99 -22.51 -11.05
CA PRO A 121 3.43 -21.62 -12.04
C PRO A 121 4.51 -20.77 -12.72
N VAL A 122 4.39 -20.60 -14.02
CA VAL A 122 5.30 -19.73 -14.77
C VAL A 122 4.92 -18.28 -14.47
N ILE A 123 5.84 -17.54 -13.85
CA ILE A 123 5.65 -16.11 -13.58
C ILE A 123 6.08 -15.30 -14.79
N GLN A 124 5.15 -14.54 -15.35
CA GLN A 124 5.46 -13.59 -16.42
C GLN A 124 5.89 -12.26 -15.77
N PHE A 125 7.16 -11.92 -15.95
CA PHE A 125 7.67 -10.64 -15.45
C PHE A 125 7.24 -9.47 -16.34
N PRO A 126 6.98 -8.30 -15.75
CA PRO A 126 6.67 -7.10 -16.52
C PRO A 126 7.84 -6.71 -17.46
N GLN A 127 7.50 -6.10 -18.59
CA GLN A 127 8.50 -5.54 -19.49
C GLN A 127 9.13 -4.28 -18.89
N SER A 128 10.30 -3.87 -19.39
CA SER A 128 10.89 -2.59 -19.00
C SER A 128 9.97 -1.42 -19.37
N SER A 129 10.06 -0.34 -18.60
CA SER A 129 9.30 0.87 -18.85
C SER A 129 10.18 2.10 -18.65
N PRO A 130 9.86 3.25 -19.28
CA PRO A 130 10.58 4.49 -19.07
C PRO A 130 10.70 4.91 -17.60
N TYR A 131 9.66 4.68 -16.81
CA TYR A 131 9.66 4.97 -15.36
C TYR A 131 10.67 4.12 -14.59
N TRP A 132 10.78 2.84 -14.95
CA TRP A 132 11.76 1.93 -14.35
C TRP A 132 13.20 2.35 -14.71
N GLU A 133 13.42 2.68 -15.95
CA GLU A 133 14.74 3.13 -16.44
C GLU A 133 15.16 4.46 -15.81
N GLU A 134 14.23 5.39 -15.64
CA GLU A 134 14.45 6.64 -14.92
C GLU A 134 14.84 6.39 -13.46
N ALA A 135 14.09 5.51 -12.76
CA ALA A 135 14.37 5.15 -11.38
C ALA A 135 15.75 4.49 -11.22
N ILE A 136 16.14 3.59 -12.14
CA ILE A 136 17.48 2.98 -12.13
C ILE A 136 18.56 4.04 -12.28
N LYS A 137 18.43 4.94 -13.24
CA LYS A 137 19.40 6.03 -13.45
C LYS A 137 19.52 6.92 -12.21
N TYR A 138 18.39 7.28 -11.61
CA TYR A 138 18.37 8.11 -10.40
C TYR A 138 19.08 7.41 -9.23
N VAL A 139 18.72 6.15 -8.95
CA VAL A 139 19.31 5.37 -7.85
C VAL A 139 20.81 5.17 -8.07
N THR A 140 21.24 4.84 -9.30
CA THR A 140 22.65 4.69 -9.61
C THR A 140 23.44 6.00 -9.42
N ALA A 141 22.82 7.15 -9.74
CA ALA A 141 23.50 8.45 -9.62
C ALA A 141 23.60 8.97 -8.17
N HIS A 142 22.67 8.57 -7.28
CA HIS A 142 22.54 9.20 -5.96
C HIS A 142 22.71 8.23 -4.78
N PHE A 143 22.67 6.91 -5.02
CA PHE A 143 22.64 5.88 -3.96
C PHE A 143 23.51 4.65 -4.29
N ASP A 144 24.56 4.82 -5.05
CA ASP A 144 25.45 3.72 -5.47
C ASP A 144 26.28 3.13 -4.32
N ASP A 145 26.45 3.90 -3.23
CA ASP A 145 27.16 3.50 -2.01
C ASP A 145 26.25 2.81 -0.98
N TYR A 146 24.93 2.71 -1.25
CA TYR A 146 24.01 2.04 -0.33
C TYR A 146 24.07 0.51 -0.48
N PRO A 147 23.84 -0.24 0.63
CA PRO A 147 23.88 -1.69 0.58
C PRO A 147 22.76 -2.24 -0.31
N GLY A 148 23.11 -3.18 -1.17
CA GLY A 148 22.16 -3.85 -2.07
C GLY A 148 22.73 -4.11 -3.44
N ILE A 149 21.91 -4.72 -4.28
CA ILE A 149 22.22 -4.95 -5.70
C ILE A 149 21.08 -4.36 -6.52
N LEU A 150 21.40 -3.48 -7.43
CA LEU A 150 20.46 -2.95 -8.40
C LEU A 150 20.42 -3.86 -9.61
N ASP A 151 19.36 -4.65 -9.74
CA ASP A 151 19.10 -5.46 -10.93
C ASP A 151 18.29 -4.63 -11.95
N SER A 152 18.69 -4.67 -13.20
CA SER A 152 17.95 -4.06 -14.30
C SER A 152 16.61 -4.77 -14.59
N LYS A 153 16.44 -6.01 -14.09
CA LYS A 153 15.23 -6.79 -14.29
C LYS A 153 14.12 -6.33 -13.36
N ARG A 154 13.03 -5.87 -13.94
CA ARG A 154 11.82 -5.53 -13.21
C ARG A 154 11.06 -6.79 -12.82
N ILE A 155 10.69 -6.92 -11.54
CA ILE A 155 10.00 -8.10 -11.01
C ILE A 155 8.49 -7.83 -10.81
N TYR A 156 8.12 -6.59 -10.49
CA TYR A 156 6.75 -6.20 -10.16
C TYR A 156 6.20 -5.14 -11.12
N PRO A 157 4.86 -5.09 -11.31
CA PRO A 157 4.22 -4.01 -12.03
C PRO A 157 4.42 -2.67 -11.30
N ILE A 158 4.41 -1.56 -12.04
CA ILE A 158 4.62 -0.20 -11.51
C ILE A 158 3.57 0.79 -12.00
N THR A 159 2.62 0.38 -12.84
CA THR A 159 1.47 1.19 -13.21
C THR A 159 0.18 0.55 -12.72
N PHE A 160 -0.91 1.32 -12.66
CA PHE A 160 -2.22 0.82 -12.26
C PHE A 160 -2.71 -0.27 -13.22
N GLU A 161 -2.53 -0.07 -14.51
CA GLU A 161 -2.94 -1.01 -15.56
C GLU A 161 -2.19 -2.33 -15.42
N GLU A 162 -0.87 -2.29 -15.33
CA GLU A 162 -0.05 -3.48 -15.14
C GLU A 162 -0.38 -4.22 -13.84
N THR A 163 -0.67 -3.47 -12.77
CA THR A 163 -1.02 -4.06 -11.46
C THR A 163 -2.37 -4.77 -11.54
N ASN A 164 -3.36 -4.16 -12.19
CA ASN A 164 -4.67 -4.78 -12.38
C ASN A 164 -4.57 -6.04 -13.25
N GLU A 165 -3.81 -6.01 -14.34
CA GLU A 165 -3.57 -7.19 -15.17
C GLU A 165 -2.85 -8.30 -14.42
N TRP A 166 -1.84 -7.94 -13.62
CA TRP A 166 -1.12 -8.92 -12.81
C TRP A 166 -2.05 -9.58 -11.79
N LEU A 167 -2.85 -8.79 -11.07
CA LEU A 167 -3.81 -9.31 -10.10
C LEU A 167 -4.86 -10.22 -10.75
N ALA A 168 -5.39 -9.80 -11.91
CA ALA A 168 -6.37 -10.60 -12.65
C ALA A 168 -5.82 -11.95 -13.15
N ARG A 169 -4.51 -12.01 -13.44
CA ARG A 169 -3.86 -13.29 -13.81
C ARG A 169 -3.57 -14.19 -12.61
N PHE A 170 -3.43 -13.59 -11.44
CA PHE A 170 -3.18 -14.33 -10.20
C PHE A 170 -4.47 -14.95 -9.62
N LEU A 171 -5.60 -14.27 -9.76
CA LEU A 171 -6.92 -14.71 -9.29
C LEU A 171 -7.58 -15.69 -10.26
#